data_d4e79852e1a4b72da5f7c7419584945d
#
_entry.id   d4e79852e1a4b72da5f7c7419584945d
#
_cell.length_a   1.000
_cell.length_b   1.000
_cell.length_c   1.000
_cell.angle_alpha   90.00
_cell.angle_beta   90.00
_cell.angle_gamma   90.00
#
_symmetry.space_group_name_H-M   'P 1'
#
loop_
_entity.id
_entity.type
_entity.pdbx_description
1 polymer ?
#
loop_
_entity_poly.entity_id
_entity_poly.type
_entity_poly.pdbx_seq_one_letter_code
_entity_poly.pdbx_strand_id
1 'polypeptide(L)' 'MIQVKEVTAHNSSDYEYHINQIVHNQEKRGWRFIDIKHSVAADRGYGIIFSALLIFDDSPTADIPTSLNQ' A
#
# COMPACT_ATOMS: atom_id res chain seq x y z
N MET A 1 -7.25 -2.24 13.96
CA MET A 1 -7.92 -1.29 13.04
C MET A 1 -7.29 -1.34 11.67
N ILE A 2 -8.10 -1.29 10.65
CA ILE A 2 -7.61 -1.35 9.28
C ILE A 2 -7.61 0.04 8.68
N GLN A 3 -6.58 0.35 7.93
CA GLN A 3 -6.49 1.62 7.22
C GLN A 3 -6.24 1.34 5.74
N VAL A 4 -6.89 2.09 4.88
CA VAL A 4 -6.71 1.96 3.44
C VAL A 4 -6.22 3.29 2.89
N LYS A 5 -5.16 3.24 2.09
CA LYS A 5 -4.61 4.41 1.43
C LYS A 5 -4.70 4.21 -0.07
N GLU A 6 -5.09 5.24 -0.79
CA GLU A 6 -5.21 5.17 -2.24
C GLU A 6 -4.04 5.88 -2.91
N VAL A 7 -3.53 5.28 -3.99
CA VAL A 7 -2.48 5.87 -4.79
C VAL A 7 -2.93 5.85 -6.24
N THR A 8 -2.75 6.98 -6.94
CA THR A 8 -2.98 7.03 -8.38
C THR A 8 -1.81 7.72 -9.04
N ALA A 9 -1.48 7.31 -10.24
CA ALA A 9 -0.40 7.94 -11.00
C ALA A 9 -0.59 7.64 -12.48
N HIS A 10 0.04 8.47 -13.31
CA HIS A 10 -0.07 8.34 -14.76
C HIS A 10 1.13 7.64 -15.39
N ASN A 11 2.14 7.34 -14.60
CA ASN A 11 3.28 6.56 -15.09
C ASN A 11 3.79 5.65 -13.98
N SER A 12 4.52 4.61 -14.39
CA SER A 12 4.94 3.59 -13.45
C SER A 12 5.98 4.06 -12.44
N SER A 13 6.83 5.00 -12.83
CA SER A 13 7.85 5.51 -11.93
C SER A 13 7.23 6.26 -10.76
N ASP A 14 6.28 7.15 -11.04
CA ASP A 14 5.59 7.88 -10.00
C ASP A 14 4.76 6.95 -9.15
N TYR A 15 4.15 5.95 -9.79
CA TYR A 15 3.33 4.98 -9.10
C TYR A 15 4.15 4.23 -8.03
N GLU A 16 5.30 3.69 -8.43
CA GLU A 16 6.19 3.01 -7.51
C GLU A 16 6.68 3.92 -6.40
N TYR A 17 7.06 5.13 -6.77
CA TYR A 17 7.59 6.07 -5.81
C TYR A 17 6.54 6.38 -4.73
N HIS A 18 5.31 6.66 -5.14
CA HIS A 18 4.26 7.01 -4.19
C HIS A 18 3.89 5.84 -3.30
N ILE A 19 3.85 4.62 -3.85
CA ILE A 19 3.58 3.44 -3.05
C ILE A 19 4.65 3.27 -1.98
N ASN A 20 5.91 3.35 -2.38
CA ASN A 20 7.01 3.18 -1.44
C ASN A 20 7.01 4.24 -0.35
N GLN A 21 6.69 5.48 -0.72
CA GLN A 21 6.61 6.57 0.26
C GLN A 21 5.51 6.32 1.28
N ILE A 22 4.34 5.89 0.82
CA ILE A 22 3.23 5.67 1.72
C ILE A 22 3.52 4.49 2.65
N VAL A 23 4.03 3.39 2.13
CA VAL A 23 4.35 2.24 2.94
C VAL A 23 5.37 2.61 4.01
N HIS A 24 6.44 3.30 3.59
CA HIS A 24 7.50 3.71 4.51
C HIS A 24 6.97 4.62 5.62
N ASN A 25 6.17 5.62 5.24
CA ASN A 25 5.63 6.57 6.21
C ASN A 25 4.68 5.91 7.19
N GLN A 26 3.86 4.98 6.71
CA GLN A 26 2.91 4.30 7.58
C GLN A 26 3.63 3.34 8.51
N GLU A 27 4.66 2.67 8.05
CA GLU A 27 5.43 1.77 8.90
C GLU A 27 6.12 2.53 10.02
N LYS A 28 6.58 3.73 9.73
CA LYS A 28 7.17 4.58 10.77
C LYS A 28 6.18 4.95 11.86
N ARG A 29 4.90 4.96 11.53
CA ARG A 29 3.84 5.30 12.47
C ARG A 29 3.28 4.08 13.18
N GLY A 30 3.85 2.91 12.94
CA GLY A 30 3.38 1.71 13.59
C GLY A 30 2.33 0.93 12.82
N TRP A 31 2.03 1.35 11.59
CA TRP A 31 1.09 0.62 10.75
C TRP A 31 1.84 -0.45 9.98
N ARG A 32 1.26 -1.64 9.92
CA ARG A 32 1.88 -2.74 9.22
C ARG A 32 1.21 -2.91 7.86
N PHE A 33 2.01 -2.99 6.80
CA PHE A 33 1.49 -3.21 5.46
C PHE A 33 1.00 -4.65 5.34
N ILE A 34 -0.23 -4.83 4.88
CA ILE A 34 -0.84 -6.15 4.77
C ILE A 34 -1.00 -6.58 3.32
N ASP A 35 -1.54 -5.70 2.50
CA ASP A 35 -1.91 -6.11 1.14
C ASP A 35 -2.02 -4.89 0.24
N ILE A 36 -1.97 -5.15 -1.05
CA ILE A 36 -2.12 -4.12 -2.06
C ILE A 36 -3.03 -4.66 -3.16
N LYS A 37 -3.95 -3.82 -3.61
CA LYS A 37 -4.82 -4.16 -4.73
C LYS A 37 -4.55 -3.19 -5.85
N HIS A 38 -4.06 -3.72 -6.95
CA HIS A 38 -3.69 -2.94 -8.13
C HIS A 38 -4.81 -2.85 -9.12
N SER A 39 -4.82 -1.75 -9.86
CA SER A 39 -5.72 -1.61 -10.98
C SER A 39 -5.04 -0.72 -12.02
N VAL A 40 -5.23 -1.06 -13.29
CA VAL A 40 -4.71 -0.26 -14.39
C VAL A 40 -5.87 -0.02 -15.34
N ALA A 41 -6.11 1.22 -15.69
CA ALA A 41 -7.23 1.57 -16.53
C ALA A 41 -6.79 2.61 -17.56
N ALA A 42 -7.47 2.62 -18.69
CA ALA A 42 -7.26 3.64 -19.70
C ALA A 42 -8.12 4.85 -19.34
N ASP A 43 -7.52 6.02 -19.44
CA ASP A 43 -8.23 7.26 -19.21
C ASP A 43 -8.22 8.03 -20.52
N ARG A 44 -9.37 8.50 -20.93
CA ARG A 44 -9.51 9.14 -22.22
C ARG A 44 -8.60 10.31 -22.42
N GLY A 45 -8.36 11.10 -21.38
CA GLY A 45 -7.57 12.29 -21.51
C GLY A 45 -6.10 12.11 -21.26
N TYR A 46 -5.73 11.03 -20.56
CA TYR A 46 -4.38 10.90 -20.04
C TYR A 46 -3.70 9.58 -20.38
N GLY A 47 -4.36 8.71 -21.11
CA GLY A 47 -3.78 7.43 -21.47
C GLY A 47 -4.04 6.39 -20.40
N ILE A 48 -3.03 6.03 -19.63
CA ILE A 48 -3.13 4.97 -18.63
C ILE A 48 -3.06 5.56 -17.24
N ILE A 49 -3.94 5.10 -16.36
CA ILE A 49 -3.89 5.44 -14.95
C ILE A 49 -3.60 4.19 -14.16
N PHE A 50 -2.57 4.25 -13.33
CA PHE A 50 -2.25 3.21 -12.36
C PHE A 50 -2.90 3.60 -11.05
N SER A 51 -3.55 2.64 -10.39
CA SER A 51 -4.12 2.91 -9.08
C SER A 51 -3.92 1.72 -8.17
N ALA A 52 -3.89 1.98 -6.87
CA ALA A 52 -3.74 0.93 -5.88
C ALA A 52 -4.43 1.32 -4.59
N LEU A 53 -4.91 0.31 -3.89
CA LEU A 53 -5.37 0.46 -2.51
C LEU A 53 -4.39 -0.28 -1.65
N LEU A 54 -3.76 0.44 -0.73
CA LEU A 54 -2.78 -0.13 0.19
C LEU A 54 -3.46 -0.34 1.53
N ILE A 55 -3.38 -1.54 2.03
CA ILE A 55 -4.11 -1.92 3.24
C ILE A 55 -3.12 -2.13 4.38
N PHE A 56 -3.40 -1.47 5.50
CA PHE A 56 -2.54 -1.49 6.68
C PHE A 56 -3.34 -1.88 7.91
N ASP A 57 -2.65 -2.43 8.89
CA ASP A 57 -3.24 -2.79 10.17
C ASP A 57 -2.32 -2.31 11.27
N ASP A 58 -2.88 -1.82 12.35
CA ASP A 58 -2.11 -1.36 13.50
C ASP A 58 -2.11 -2.37 14.63
N SER A 59 -2.56 -3.59 14.39
CA SER A 59 -2.57 -4.61 15.42
C SER A 59 -1.15 -4.97 15.83
N PRO A 60 -0.93 -5.27 17.08
CA PRO A 60 0.41 -5.63 17.54
C PRO A 60 0.91 -6.86 16.83
N THR A 61 2.10 -6.78 16.28
CA THR A 61 2.68 -7.91 15.59
C THR A 61 3.20 -8.96 16.54
N ALA A 62 3.38 -8.58 17.76
CA ALA A 62 3.86 -9.54 18.75
C ALA A 62 2.92 -10.69 18.94
N ASP A 63 1.73 -10.52 18.53
CA ASP A 63 0.77 -11.58 18.60
C ASP A 63 1.12 -12.73 17.71
N ILE A 64 1.95 -12.49 16.80
CA ILE A 64 2.31 -13.52 15.92
C ILE A 64 3.30 -14.33 16.61
N PRO A 65 3.00 -15.37 16.93
CA PRO A 65 3.95 -16.15 17.59
C PRO A 65 4.93 -16.60 16.67
N THR A 66 5.37 -16.07 16.81
CA THR A 66 6.13 -16.39 16.17
C THR A 66 6.61 -17.60 16.24
N SER A 67 6.01 -17.77 16.72
CA SER A 67 6.31 -18.51 16.79
C SER A 67 6.21 -19.33 16.26
N LEU A 68 6.01 -19.23 16.10
CA LEU A 68 6.05 -19.75 15.62
C LEU A 68 6.70 -20.28 15.22
N ASN A 69 6.94 -19.96 15.32
CA ASN A 69 7.46 -20.35 15.02
C ASN A 69 7.79 -20.86 15.18
N GLN A 70 7.72 -20.75 15.42
CA GLN A 70 8.01 -21.15 15.66
C GLN A 70 8.11 -21.70 15.59
#